data_e2196ded23b8e70f5ebfe0254ad828d8
#
_entry.id   e2196ded23b8e70f5ebfe0254ad828d8
#
_cell.length_a   1.000
_cell.length_b   1.000
_cell.length_c   1.000
_cell.angle_alpha   90.00
_cell.angle_beta   90.00
_cell.angle_gamma   90.00
#
_symmetry.space_group_name_H-M   'P 1'
#
loop_
_entity.id
_entity.type
_entity.pdbx_description
1 polymer ?
#
loop_
_entity_poly.entity_id
_entity_poly.type
_entity_poly.pdbx_seq_one_letter_code
_entity_poly.pdbx_strand_id
1 'polypeptide(L)'
;MIDFEWYRSFIYIYKYNSVSEAARTRIMTQPAMSQHLASLEAEVGEPLFIRTARKMIPTERGKELYSQIAPLIESLESATLSFKSTSLPTLSILRIGSAIESYYEIILNQLQELKSYTISYFGTADELLELLKEGAVDVIVTSKKYQAPGIEYIPLFE
;
A
#
# COMPACT_ATOMS: atom_id res chain seq x y z
N MET A 1 -9.84 -22.44 -8.72
CA MET A 1 -10.03 -21.23 -7.85
C MET A 1 -8.65 -20.79 -7.41
N ILE A 2 -8.29 -19.57 -7.68
CA ILE A 2 -6.97 -19.01 -7.32
C ILE A 2 -6.88 -18.88 -5.79
N ASP A 3 -5.89 -19.51 -5.17
CA ASP A 3 -5.60 -19.40 -3.75
C ASP A 3 -4.35 -18.51 -3.54
N PHE A 4 -4.51 -17.36 -2.90
CA PHE A 4 -3.42 -16.42 -2.65
C PHE A 4 -2.32 -16.99 -1.74
N GLU A 5 -2.62 -18.00 -0.93
CA GLU A 5 -1.64 -18.66 -0.10
C GLU A 5 -0.61 -19.46 -0.93
N TRP A 6 -1.01 -19.98 -2.10
CA TRP A 6 -0.07 -20.62 -3.02
C TRP A 6 0.94 -19.62 -3.59
N TYR A 7 0.48 -18.41 -3.98
CA TYR A 7 1.35 -17.34 -4.48
C TYR A 7 2.30 -16.84 -3.38
N ARG A 8 1.81 -16.67 -2.15
CA ARG A 8 2.66 -16.30 -1.03
C ARG A 8 3.73 -17.36 -0.77
N SER A 9 3.39 -18.64 -0.78
CA SER A 9 4.34 -19.73 -0.63
C SER A 9 5.39 -19.75 -1.74
N PHE A 10 4.97 -19.53 -2.98
CA PHE A 10 5.86 -19.41 -4.13
C PHE A 10 6.87 -18.26 -3.96
N ILE A 11 6.42 -17.07 -3.54
CA ILE A 11 7.29 -15.90 -3.31
C ILE A 11 8.36 -16.21 -2.26
N TYR A 12 7.99 -16.86 -1.16
CA TYR A 12 8.94 -17.23 -0.12
C TYR A 12 9.94 -18.30 -0.59
N ILE A 13 9.49 -19.33 -1.32
CA ILE A 13 10.39 -20.32 -1.92
C ILE A 13 11.37 -19.65 -2.89
N TYR A 14 10.91 -18.68 -3.67
CA TYR A 14 11.75 -17.90 -4.58
C TYR A 14 12.81 -17.08 -3.83
N LYS A 15 12.42 -16.35 -2.78
CA LYS A 15 13.32 -15.52 -1.96
C LYS A 15 14.41 -16.35 -1.26
N TYR A 16 14.05 -17.52 -0.75
CA TYR A 16 14.99 -18.37 0.01
C TYR A 16 15.66 -19.47 -0.81
N ASN A 17 15.22 -19.73 -2.04
CA ASN A 17 15.65 -20.85 -2.87
C ASN A 17 15.55 -22.22 -2.15
N SER A 18 14.65 -22.33 -1.18
CA SER A 18 14.50 -23.48 -0.28
C SER A 18 13.07 -23.58 0.22
N VAL A 19 12.48 -24.75 0.05
CA VAL A 19 11.14 -25.05 0.60
C VAL A 19 11.17 -25.10 2.14
N SER A 20 12.24 -25.66 2.72
CA SER A 20 12.38 -25.78 4.18
C SER A 20 12.53 -24.42 4.87
N GLU A 21 13.35 -23.54 4.33
CA GLU A 21 13.54 -22.19 4.89
C GLU A 21 12.26 -21.34 4.70
N ALA A 22 11.63 -21.43 3.54
CA ALA A 22 10.36 -20.76 3.28
C ALA A 22 9.27 -21.23 4.26
N ALA A 23 9.17 -22.53 4.51
CA ALA A 23 8.22 -23.11 5.44
C ALA A 23 8.49 -22.64 6.89
N ARG A 24 9.76 -22.61 7.32
CA ARG A 24 10.14 -22.12 8.64
C ARG A 24 9.76 -20.66 8.82
N THR A 25 10.08 -19.81 7.84
CA THR A 25 9.79 -18.36 7.89
C THR A 25 8.29 -18.08 7.93
N ARG A 26 7.49 -18.90 7.23
CA ARG A 26 6.02 -18.76 7.23
C ARG A 26 5.31 -19.53 8.35
N ILE A 27 6.06 -20.16 9.25
CA ILE A 27 5.51 -20.98 10.34
C ILE A 27 4.55 -22.06 9.79
N MET A 28 5.01 -22.74 8.73
CA MET A 28 4.30 -23.83 8.05
C MET A 28 5.15 -25.11 8.07
N THR A 29 4.49 -26.25 7.83
CA THR A 29 5.21 -27.50 7.60
C THR A 29 5.79 -27.53 6.17
N GLN A 30 6.93 -28.19 6.00
CA GLN A 30 7.51 -28.35 4.65
C GLN A 30 6.58 -29.11 3.68
N PRO A 31 5.86 -30.17 4.08
CA PRO A 31 4.84 -30.79 3.21
C PRO A 31 3.75 -29.82 2.75
N ALA A 32 3.21 -28.97 3.64
CA ALA A 32 2.20 -27.98 3.29
C ALA A 32 2.76 -26.95 2.28
N MET A 33 3.98 -26.45 2.50
CA MET A 33 4.63 -25.54 1.58
C MET A 33 4.87 -26.18 0.20
N SER A 34 5.28 -27.47 0.17
CA SER A 34 5.45 -28.23 -1.07
C SER A 34 4.11 -28.45 -1.80
N GLN A 35 3.03 -28.68 -1.04
CA GLN A 35 1.69 -28.84 -1.61
C GLN A 35 1.19 -27.52 -2.25
N HIS A 36 1.39 -26.37 -1.58
CA HIS A 36 1.05 -25.07 -2.15
C HIS A 36 1.76 -24.82 -3.48
N LEU A 37 3.07 -25.12 -3.56
CA LEU A 37 3.84 -25.00 -4.80
C LEU A 37 3.29 -25.93 -5.88
N ALA A 38 3.04 -27.19 -5.56
CA ALA A 38 2.51 -28.16 -6.52
C ALA A 38 1.14 -27.74 -7.07
N SER A 39 0.26 -27.21 -6.18
CA SER A 39 -1.05 -26.70 -6.56
C SER A 39 -0.93 -25.48 -7.50
N LEU A 40 -0.02 -24.57 -7.22
CA LEU A 40 0.23 -23.43 -8.08
C LEU A 40 0.79 -23.83 -9.45
N GLU A 41 1.77 -24.74 -9.48
CA GLU A 41 2.33 -25.28 -10.74
C GLU A 41 1.27 -25.99 -11.57
N ALA A 42 0.34 -26.72 -10.93
CA ALA A 42 -0.79 -27.33 -11.60
C ALA A 42 -1.80 -26.31 -12.16
N GLU A 43 -2.07 -25.23 -11.45
CA GLU A 43 -2.96 -24.14 -11.90
C GLU A 43 -2.35 -23.36 -13.06
N VAL A 44 -1.04 -23.08 -13.01
CA VAL A 44 -0.29 -22.37 -14.07
C VAL A 44 -0.03 -23.29 -15.28
N GLY A 45 0.01 -24.61 -15.06
CA GLY A 45 0.24 -25.63 -16.09
C GLY A 45 1.71 -25.86 -16.43
N GLU A 46 2.64 -25.22 -15.71
CA GLU A 46 4.08 -25.31 -15.94
C GLU A 46 4.87 -25.36 -14.64
N PRO A 47 6.05 -26.02 -14.59
CA PRO A 47 6.92 -25.99 -13.43
C PRO A 47 7.54 -24.60 -13.24
N LEU A 48 7.47 -24.09 -12.03
CA LEU A 48 8.03 -22.78 -11.65
C LEU A 48 9.44 -22.90 -11.07
N PHE A 49 9.82 -24.11 -10.63
CA PHE A 49 11.17 -24.42 -10.11
C PHE A 49 11.72 -25.72 -10.64
N ILE A 50 13.05 -25.77 -10.78
CA ILE A 50 13.83 -26.99 -10.93
C ILE A 50 14.34 -27.39 -9.54
N ARG A 51 13.96 -28.58 -9.09
CA ARG A 51 14.42 -29.13 -7.81
C ARG A 51 15.80 -29.77 -7.98
N THR A 52 16.76 -29.31 -7.21
CA THR A 52 18.09 -29.94 -7.10
C THR A 52 18.28 -30.50 -5.70
N ALA A 53 19.35 -31.29 -5.50
CA ALA A 53 19.67 -31.87 -4.18
C ALA A 53 19.92 -30.81 -3.09
N ARG A 54 20.25 -29.58 -3.47
CA ARG A 54 20.66 -28.52 -2.52
C ARG A 54 19.76 -27.29 -2.50
N LYS A 55 19.04 -27.02 -3.58
CA LYS A 55 18.25 -25.78 -3.72
C LYS A 55 17.14 -25.88 -4.76
N MET A 56 16.20 -24.98 -4.66
CA MET A 56 15.18 -24.70 -5.66
C MET A 56 15.72 -23.62 -6.62
N ILE A 57 15.72 -23.89 -7.92
CA ILE A 57 16.18 -22.95 -8.95
C ILE A 57 14.94 -22.48 -9.74
N PRO A 58 14.61 -21.18 -9.74
CA PRO A 58 13.48 -20.69 -10.52
C PRO A 58 13.66 -20.98 -12.02
N THR A 59 12.61 -21.43 -12.69
CA THR A 59 12.53 -21.47 -14.16
C THR A 59 12.35 -20.07 -14.72
N GLU A 60 12.44 -19.88 -16.05
CA GLU A 60 12.11 -18.59 -16.67
C GLU A 60 10.65 -18.19 -16.39
N ARG A 61 9.73 -19.15 -16.41
CA ARG A 61 8.32 -18.92 -16.03
C ARG A 61 8.17 -18.55 -14.55
N GLY A 62 8.96 -19.15 -13.67
CA GLY A 62 9.01 -18.78 -12.25
C GLY A 62 9.51 -17.36 -12.07
N LYS A 63 10.54 -16.93 -12.80
CA LYS A 63 11.04 -15.53 -12.75
C LYS A 63 9.99 -14.53 -13.26
N GLU A 64 9.36 -14.86 -14.37
CA GLU A 64 8.30 -14.03 -14.95
C GLU A 64 7.13 -13.86 -13.97
N LEU A 65 6.61 -14.96 -13.43
CA LEU A 65 5.52 -14.93 -12.46
C LEU A 65 5.91 -14.14 -11.20
N TYR A 66 7.13 -14.34 -10.69
CA TYR A 66 7.63 -13.60 -9.52
C TYR A 66 7.62 -12.09 -9.75
N SER A 67 8.12 -11.63 -10.90
CA SER A 67 8.17 -10.20 -11.23
C SER A 67 6.80 -9.54 -11.30
N GLN A 68 5.78 -10.30 -11.70
CA GLN A 68 4.40 -9.80 -11.79
C GLN A 68 3.67 -9.85 -10.44
N ILE A 69 3.83 -10.92 -9.67
CA ILE A 69 3.00 -11.19 -8.48
C ILE A 69 3.60 -10.62 -7.20
N ALA A 70 4.94 -10.61 -7.05
CA ALA A 70 5.56 -10.15 -5.81
C ALA A 70 5.18 -8.72 -5.43
N PRO A 71 5.18 -7.72 -6.32
CA PRO A 71 4.77 -6.35 -5.98
C PRO A 71 3.29 -6.27 -5.56
N LEU A 72 2.42 -7.08 -6.16
CA LEU A 72 0.99 -7.08 -5.86
C LEU A 72 0.70 -7.65 -4.46
N ILE A 73 1.37 -8.76 -4.11
CA ILE A 73 1.23 -9.37 -2.79
C ILE A 73 1.82 -8.46 -1.70
N GLU A 74 2.99 -7.85 -1.95
CA GLU A 74 3.61 -6.89 -1.02
C GLU A 74 2.73 -5.65 -0.81
N SER A 75 2.09 -5.15 -1.87
CA SER A 75 1.13 -4.04 -1.77
C SER A 75 -0.10 -4.42 -0.94
N LEU A 76 -0.64 -5.61 -1.15
CA LEU A 76 -1.78 -6.12 -0.38
C LEU A 76 -1.43 -6.31 1.10
N GLU A 77 -0.26 -6.87 1.41
CA GLU A 77 0.23 -7.03 2.77
C GLU A 77 0.45 -5.68 3.47
N SER A 78 1.06 -4.72 2.77
CA SER A 78 1.27 -3.36 3.27
C SER A 78 -0.05 -2.64 3.56
N ALA A 79 -1.03 -2.74 2.66
CA ALA A 79 -2.36 -2.17 2.86
C ALA A 79 -3.06 -2.79 4.08
N THR A 80 -2.93 -4.10 4.27
CA THR A 80 -3.50 -4.81 5.43
C THR A 80 -2.83 -4.40 6.73
N LEU A 81 -1.50 -4.23 6.73
CA LEU A 81 -0.73 -3.79 7.90
C LEU A 81 -1.07 -2.34 8.27
N SER A 82 -1.15 -1.44 7.30
CA SER A 82 -1.57 -0.06 7.54
C SER A 82 -2.98 0.01 8.13
N PHE A 83 -3.88 -0.85 7.69
CA PHE A 83 -5.24 -0.94 8.24
C PHE A 83 -5.28 -1.48 9.68
N LYS A 84 -4.41 -2.45 10.01
CA LYS A 84 -4.30 -3.01 11.37
C LYS A 84 -3.61 -2.09 12.37
N SER A 85 -2.68 -1.25 11.92
CA SER A 85 -1.97 -0.29 12.79
C SER A 85 -2.84 0.90 13.17
N THR A 86 -4.05 0.98 12.65
CA THR A 86 -4.96 2.11 12.80
C THR A 86 -5.86 1.94 14.02
N SER A 87 -5.31 2.11 15.20
CA SER A 87 -6.08 2.58 16.36
C SER A 87 -6.20 4.13 16.41
N LEU A 88 -5.60 4.81 15.44
CA LEU A 88 -5.83 6.22 15.10
C LEU A 88 -6.27 6.26 13.64
N PRO A 89 -7.24 7.10 13.23
CA PRO A 89 -7.60 7.26 11.83
C PRO A 89 -6.37 7.79 11.09
N THR A 90 -5.61 6.88 10.47
CA THR A 90 -4.57 7.27 9.53
C THR A 90 -5.32 7.78 8.32
N LEU A 91 -5.33 9.08 8.10
CA LEU A 91 -5.82 9.68 6.87
C LEU A 91 -4.98 9.11 5.73
N SER A 92 -5.48 8.06 5.09
CA SER A 92 -4.81 7.42 3.95
C SER A 92 -4.72 8.37 2.76
N ILE A 93 -5.63 9.34 2.71
CA ILE A 93 -5.71 10.39 1.69
C ILE A 93 -6.06 11.68 2.43
N LEU A 94 -5.19 12.68 2.34
CA LEU A 94 -5.46 14.02 2.84
C LEU A 94 -5.88 14.91 1.67
N ARG A 95 -7.11 15.41 1.71
CA ARG A 95 -7.66 16.30 0.69
C ARG A 95 -7.49 17.74 1.14
N ILE A 96 -6.65 18.49 0.43
CA ILE A 96 -6.27 19.87 0.81
C ILE A 96 -6.80 20.83 -0.25
N GLY A 97 -7.56 21.82 0.18
CA GLY A 97 -7.92 22.98 -0.63
C GLY A 97 -6.98 24.15 -0.33
N SER A 98 -6.46 24.82 -1.37
CA SER A 98 -5.66 26.04 -1.21
C SER A 98 -6.20 27.17 -2.08
N ALA A 99 -6.46 28.32 -1.45
CA ALA A 99 -6.79 29.56 -2.15
C ALA A 99 -5.55 30.31 -2.61
N ILE A 100 -4.35 29.89 -2.20
CA ILE A 100 -3.08 30.55 -2.50
C ILE A 100 -2.08 29.49 -2.95
N GLU A 101 -1.69 29.56 -4.22
CA GLU A 101 -0.83 28.57 -4.88
C GLU A 101 0.55 28.45 -4.21
N SER A 102 1.14 29.57 -3.78
CA SER A 102 2.46 29.59 -3.13
C SER A 102 2.50 28.89 -1.75
N TYR A 103 1.41 28.85 -1.02
CA TYR A 103 1.35 28.13 0.26
C TYR A 103 1.20 26.62 0.08
N TYR A 104 0.66 26.20 -1.04
CA TYR A 104 0.49 24.79 -1.34
C TYR A 104 1.84 24.05 -1.42
N GLU A 105 2.84 24.61 -2.09
CA GLU A 105 4.18 24.01 -2.20
C GLU A 105 4.87 23.88 -0.84
N ILE A 106 4.71 24.87 0.05
CA ILE A 106 5.28 24.84 1.40
C ILE A 106 4.66 23.70 2.22
N ILE A 107 3.34 23.54 2.12
CA ILE A 107 2.61 22.49 2.82
C ILE A 107 2.96 21.12 2.27
N LEU A 108 3.04 20.96 0.95
CA LEU A 108 3.43 19.69 0.31
C LEU A 108 4.81 19.23 0.76
N ASN A 109 5.77 20.13 0.83
CA ASN A 109 7.13 19.79 1.25
C ASN A 109 7.18 19.28 2.69
N GLN A 110 6.33 19.81 3.57
CA GLN A 110 6.22 19.33 4.95
C GLN A 110 5.42 18.03 5.07
N LEU A 111 4.43 17.81 4.19
CA LEU A 111 3.61 16.60 4.19
C LEU A 111 4.31 15.38 3.55
N GLN A 112 5.39 15.57 2.80
CA GLN A 112 6.18 14.45 2.23
C GLN A 112 6.68 13.47 3.29
N GLU A 113 6.90 13.92 4.51
CA GLU A 113 7.29 13.08 5.63
C GLU A 113 6.15 12.17 6.14
N LEU A 114 4.89 12.53 5.87
CA LEU A 114 3.72 11.80 6.38
C LEU A 114 3.35 10.55 5.57
N LYS A 115 4.04 10.26 4.45
CA LYS A 115 3.77 9.10 3.55
C LYS A 115 2.30 8.95 3.16
N SER A 116 1.55 10.03 3.12
CA SER A 116 0.12 10.06 2.79
C SER A 116 -0.08 10.57 1.38
N TYR A 117 -1.07 10.03 0.68
CA TYR A 117 -1.49 10.58 -0.60
C TYR A 117 -2.25 11.88 -0.36
N THR A 118 -1.90 12.92 -1.12
CA THR A 118 -2.59 14.21 -1.08
C THR A 118 -3.36 14.43 -2.36
N ILE A 119 -4.61 14.86 -2.24
CA ILE A 119 -5.41 15.36 -3.36
C ILE A 119 -5.56 16.86 -3.15
N SER A 120 -5.33 17.63 -4.20
CA SER A 120 -5.29 19.08 -4.15
C SER A 120 -6.46 19.68 -4.87
N TYR A 121 -7.07 20.68 -4.24
CA TYR A 121 -8.12 21.49 -4.80
C TYR A 121 -7.67 22.95 -4.79
N PHE A 122 -7.89 23.65 -5.92
CA PHE A 122 -7.63 25.07 -6.03
C PHE A 122 -8.93 25.80 -6.30
N GLY A 123 -9.13 26.93 -5.63
CA GLY A 123 -10.33 27.72 -5.79
C GLY A 123 -10.31 28.96 -4.91
N THR A 124 -11.39 29.72 -4.96
CA THR A 124 -11.59 30.84 -4.05
C THR A 124 -11.80 30.35 -2.61
N ALA A 125 -11.50 31.20 -1.64
CA ALA A 125 -11.67 30.85 -0.23
C ALA A 125 -13.12 30.44 0.12
N ASP A 126 -14.10 31.04 -0.55
CA ASP A 126 -15.51 30.76 -0.31
C ASP A 126 -15.93 29.41 -0.93
N GLU A 127 -15.46 29.05 -2.13
CA GLU A 127 -15.66 27.75 -2.76
C GLU A 127 -15.04 26.63 -1.93
N LEU A 128 -13.82 26.83 -1.46
CA LEU A 128 -13.11 25.84 -0.63
C LEU A 128 -13.79 25.63 0.72
N LEU A 129 -14.40 26.68 1.30
CA LEU A 129 -15.20 26.57 2.52
C LEU A 129 -16.42 25.68 2.34
N GLU A 130 -17.12 25.81 1.20
CA GLU A 130 -18.24 24.91 0.90
C GLU A 130 -17.78 23.47 0.74
N LEU A 131 -16.68 23.20 0.00
CA LEU A 131 -16.09 21.86 -0.10
C LEU A 131 -15.68 21.28 1.26
N LEU A 132 -15.20 22.11 2.19
CA LEU A 132 -14.88 21.69 3.55
C LEU A 132 -16.14 21.31 4.34
N LYS A 133 -17.20 22.08 4.24
CA LYS A 133 -18.49 21.79 4.89
C LYS A 133 -19.14 20.51 4.35
N GLU A 134 -18.99 20.26 3.07
CA GLU A 134 -19.49 19.05 2.40
C GLU A 134 -18.62 17.82 2.65
N GLY A 135 -17.46 17.99 3.29
CA GLY A 135 -16.49 16.90 3.52
C GLY A 135 -15.76 16.44 2.25
N ALA A 136 -15.79 17.26 1.19
CA ALA A 136 -15.04 16.99 -0.03
C ALA A 136 -13.53 17.27 0.13
N VAL A 137 -13.17 18.16 1.04
CA VAL A 137 -11.80 18.40 1.50
C VAL A 137 -11.71 18.29 3.03
N ASP A 138 -10.55 17.93 3.53
CA ASP A 138 -10.30 17.74 4.97
C ASP A 138 -9.69 18.98 5.61
N VAL A 139 -8.93 19.74 4.83
CA VAL A 139 -8.25 20.98 5.26
C VAL A 139 -8.30 22.01 4.15
N ILE A 140 -8.50 23.27 4.49
CA ILE A 140 -8.32 24.39 3.56
C ILE A 140 -7.29 25.38 4.09
N VAL A 141 -6.51 25.97 3.18
CA VAL A 141 -5.56 27.06 3.47
C VAL A 141 -6.04 28.32 2.78
N THR A 142 -6.29 29.34 3.56
CA THR A 142 -6.91 30.59 3.08
C THR A 142 -6.40 31.79 3.88
N SER A 143 -6.41 32.97 3.28
CA SER A 143 -6.15 34.22 3.95
C SER A 143 -7.37 34.78 4.71
N LYS A 144 -8.56 34.19 4.51
CA LYS A 144 -9.79 34.57 5.22
C LYS A 144 -9.98 33.74 6.49
N LYS A 145 -10.34 34.38 7.59
CA LYS A 145 -10.78 33.71 8.80
C LYS A 145 -12.28 33.42 8.72
N TYR A 146 -12.63 32.14 8.86
CA TYR A 146 -14.02 31.70 8.90
C TYR A 146 -14.38 31.22 10.31
N GLN A 147 -15.59 31.55 10.75
CA GLN A 147 -16.18 30.96 11.96
C GLN A 147 -17.41 30.16 11.52
N ALA A 148 -17.33 28.84 11.61
CA ALA A 148 -18.44 27.95 11.31
C ALA A 148 -18.45 26.76 12.30
N PRO A 149 -19.64 26.24 12.64
CA PRO A 149 -19.73 25.07 13.52
C PRO A 149 -18.97 23.88 12.92
N GLY A 150 -18.16 23.23 13.76
CA GLY A 150 -17.39 22.05 13.35
C GLY A 150 -16.12 22.34 12.55
N ILE A 151 -15.76 23.60 12.34
CA ILE A 151 -14.50 23.98 11.67
C ILE A 151 -13.57 24.63 12.71
N GLU A 152 -12.37 24.07 12.84
CA GLU A 152 -11.29 24.61 13.65
C GLU A 152 -10.40 25.51 12.79
N TYR A 153 -10.05 26.67 13.32
CA TYR A 153 -9.17 27.63 12.67
C TYR A 153 -7.84 27.69 13.39
N ILE A 154 -6.76 27.42 12.65
CA ILE A 154 -5.39 27.47 13.15
C ILE A 154 -4.61 28.53 12.36
N PRO A 155 -4.13 29.63 13.01
CA PRO A 155 -3.28 30.61 12.32
C PRO A 155 -1.93 29.98 12.00
N LEU A 156 -1.52 30.04 10.73
CA LEU A 156 -0.21 29.53 10.29
C LEU A 156 0.87 30.61 10.32
N PHE A 157 0.48 31.86 10.08
CA PHE A 157 1.38 33.04 10.09
C PHE A 157 0.64 34.24 10.69
N GLU A 158 1.35 35.13 11.35
CA GLU A 158 0.92 36.47 11.73
C GLU A 158 1.40 37.52 10.74
#